data_f5f5a9055032843f7923ebdcb98dd905
#
_entry.id   f5f5a9055032843f7923ebdcb98dd905
#
_cell.length_a   1.000
_cell.length_b   1.000
_cell.length_c   1.000
_cell.angle_alpha   90.00
_cell.angle_beta   90.00
_cell.angle_gamma   90.00
#
_symmetry.space_group_name_H-M   'P 1'
#
loop_
_entity.id
_entity.type
_entity.pdbx_description
1 polymer ?
#
loop_
_entity_poly.entity_id
_entity_poly.type
_entity_poly.pdbx_seq_one_letter_code
_entity_poly.pdbx_strand_id
1 'polypeptide(L)'
;MKRQLVIITGLSGSGKSTGARALEDAGYFVIDNLPLVMLPDFLSLTDHGYEKVAAVVDARSSDFLGDCHDVLRRIKAEGHDVEVLFFDASDHDLVKRFSETRRRHPLVQKEGILAAISREREIMSGLRSEATVILDSSGLTVHQLRQRVLATVLGSDDHEGQLQVQVQSFGFRNGLPLNADLVFDVRFLDNPHFVEELRPKTGLTPEVSSFVLSQPDYQMFLDKLKDLLFFLLPRYRQEGKTSLTIAIGCTGGQHRSVAIAEDLGPYLLGIGCMVQVNHRDIAL
;
A
#
# COMPACT_ATOMS: atom_id res chain seq x y z
N MET A 1 27.60 -12.05 -0.42
CA MET A 1 26.60 -11.68 -1.47
C MET A 1 26.26 -10.19 -1.31
N LYS A 2 26.18 -9.40 -2.39
CA LYS A 2 25.83 -7.98 -2.29
C LYS A 2 24.33 -7.87 -1.94
N ARG A 3 23.98 -7.13 -0.86
CA ARG A 3 22.59 -6.96 -0.40
C ARG A 3 22.19 -5.50 -0.47
N GLN A 4 20.91 -5.25 -0.68
CA GLN A 4 20.30 -3.94 -0.47
C GLN A 4 19.91 -3.84 1.00
N LEU A 5 20.56 -2.94 1.73
CA LEU A 5 20.34 -2.72 3.15
C LEU A 5 19.76 -1.33 3.40
N VAL A 6 18.57 -1.28 3.96
CA VAL A 6 17.92 -0.03 4.37
C VAL A 6 17.97 0.07 5.90
N ILE A 7 18.63 1.09 6.41
CA ILE A 7 18.66 1.39 7.85
C ILE A 7 17.59 2.45 8.13
N ILE A 8 16.61 2.09 8.93
CA ILE A 8 15.51 2.96 9.35
C ILE A 8 15.85 3.49 10.74
N THR A 9 16.05 4.79 10.85
CA THR A 9 16.33 5.45 12.12
C THR A 9 15.62 6.79 12.23
N GLY A 10 15.75 7.52 13.33
CA GLY A 10 15.13 8.83 13.53
C GLY A 10 14.35 8.95 14.83
N LEU A 11 13.67 10.07 15.01
CA LEU A 11 13.03 10.45 16.27
C LEU A 11 11.89 9.51 16.67
N SER A 12 11.68 9.35 17.95
CA SER A 12 10.53 8.64 18.52
C SER A 12 9.24 9.34 18.12
N GLY A 13 8.28 8.58 17.56
CA GLY A 13 7.02 9.14 17.04
C GLY A 13 7.08 9.70 15.62
N SER A 14 8.24 9.67 14.94
CA SER A 14 8.40 10.16 13.56
C SER A 14 7.84 9.22 12.49
N GLY A 15 7.40 7.99 12.85
CA GLY A 15 6.79 7.06 11.90
C GLY A 15 7.69 5.93 11.42
N LYS A 16 8.81 5.64 12.08
CA LYS A 16 9.72 4.51 11.76
C LYS A 16 9.00 3.18 11.58
N SER A 17 8.05 2.85 12.48
CA SER A 17 7.28 1.60 12.37
C SER A 17 6.38 1.55 11.15
N THR A 18 5.89 2.70 10.67
CA THR A 18 5.15 2.79 9.41
C THR A 18 6.07 2.53 8.22
N GLY A 19 7.27 3.10 8.23
CA GLY A 19 8.30 2.85 7.22
C GLY A 19 8.74 1.40 7.18
N ALA A 20 8.98 0.80 8.35
CA ALA A 20 9.36 -0.60 8.47
C ALA A 20 8.31 -1.55 7.87
N ARG A 21 7.03 -1.36 8.20
CA ARG A 21 5.93 -2.13 7.61
C ARG A 21 5.79 -1.91 6.10
N ALA A 22 6.02 -0.69 5.63
CA ALA A 22 5.98 -0.42 4.19
C ALA A 22 7.04 -1.23 3.43
N LEU A 23 8.26 -1.32 3.96
CA LEU A 23 9.33 -2.12 3.36
C LEU A 23 9.09 -3.63 3.52
N GLU A 24 8.52 -4.08 4.64
CA GLU A 24 8.10 -5.49 4.83
C GLU A 24 7.11 -5.93 3.75
N ASP A 25 6.08 -5.10 3.50
CA ASP A 25 5.10 -5.34 2.44
C ASP A 25 5.72 -5.29 1.02
N ALA A 26 6.83 -4.58 0.85
CA ALA A 26 7.62 -4.53 -0.38
C ALA A 26 8.69 -5.66 -0.49
N GLY A 27 8.62 -6.65 0.40
CA GLY A 27 9.45 -7.85 0.36
C GLY A 27 10.82 -7.72 1.02
N TYR A 28 11.06 -6.68 1.83
CA TYR A 28 12.25 -6.60 2.66
C TYR A 28 12.11 -7.50 3.89
N PHE A 29 13.19 -8.16 4.26
CA PHE A 29 13.29 -8.78 5.59
C PHE A 29 13.54 -7.70 6.62
N VAL A 30 12.56 -7.45 7.49
CA VAL A 30 12.61 -6.36 8.48
C VAL A 30 13.07 -6.87 9.83
N ILE A 31 14.08 -6.18 10.41
CA ILE A 31 14.56 -6.43 11.77
C ILE A 31 14.24 -5.19 12.58
N ASP A 32 13.46 -5.35 13.65
CA ASP A 32 13.12 -4.24 14.53
C ASP A 32 14.02 -4.22 15.77
N ASN A 33 14.44 -3.02 16.15
CA ASN A 33 15.21 -2.76 17.37
C ASN A 33 16.57 -3.49 17.45
N LEU A 34 17.27 -3.63 16.32
CA LEU A 34 18.61 -4.19 16.29
C LEU A 34 19.64 -3.09 16.66
N PRO A 35 20.53 -3.32 17.65
CA PRO A 35 21.66 -2.44 17.88
C PRO A 35 22.56 -2.35 16.64
N LEU A 36 22.91 -1.13 16.23
CA LEU A 36 23.69 -0.89 15.00
C LEU A 36 24.99 -1.69 14.97
N VAL A 37 25.67 -1.81 16.11
CA VAL A 37 26.92 -2.56 16.27
C VAL A 37 26.78 -4.06 15.96
N MET A 38 25.58 -4.65 16.08
CA MET A 38 25.30 -6.05 15.79
C MET A 38 24.94 -6.33 14.32
N LEU A 39 24.71 -5.26 13.55
CA LEU A 39 24.26 -5.40 12.16
C LEU A 39 25.28 -6.13 11.26
N PRO A 40 26.62 -5.86 11.33
CA PRO A 40 27.61 -6.61 10.56
C PRO A 40 27.59 -8.12 10.87
N ASP A 41 27.50 -8.47 12.14
CA ASP A 41 27.48 -9.88 12.56
C ASP A 41 26.21 -10.57 12.08
N PHE A 42 25.05 -9.89 12.17
CA PHE A 42 23.79 -10.40 11.61
C PHE A 42 23.90 -10.65 10.09
N LEU A 43 24.45 -9.70 9.35
CA LEU A 43 24.63 -9.84 7.91
C LEU A 43 25.55 -11.00 7.54
N SER A 44 26.56 -11.29 8.36
CA SER A 44 27.47 -12.43 8.15
C SER A 44 26.82 -13.79 8.43
N LEU A 45 25.90 -13.86 9.41
CA LEU A 45 25.20 -15.09 9.79
C LEU A 45 24.12 -15.51 8.81
N THR A 46 23.55 -14.56 8.03
CA THR A 46 22.41 -14.79 7.15
C THR A 46 22.79 -15.05 5.69
N ASP A 47 23.92 -15.71 5.43
CA ASP A 47 24.51 -15.88 4.09
C ASP A 47 23.58 -16.57 3.04
N HIS A 48 22.42 -17.05 3.43
CA HIS A 48 21.57 -17.90 2.61
C HIS A 48 20.11 -17.48 2.43
N GLY A 49 19.75 -16.20 2.36
CA GLY A 49 18.34 -16.02 2.13
C GLY A 49 17.75 -14.65 1.81
N TYR A 50 18.37 -13.55 2.23
CA TYR A 50 17.71 -12.25 2.07
C TYR A 50 18.57 -11.29 1.25
N GLU A 51 18.10 -10.95 0.05
CA GLU A 51 18.75 -9.95 -0.81
C GLU A 51 18.42 -8.52 -0.37
N LYS A 52 17.21 -8.32 0.19
CA LYS A 52 16.69 -7.04 0.68
C LYS A 52 16.47 -7.11 2.18
N VAL A 53 17.17 -6.28 2.93
CA VAL A 53 17.09 -6.22 4.40
C VAL A 53 16.79 -4.80 4.85
N ALA A 54 15.87 -4.62 5.79
CA ALA A 54 15.62 -3.36 6.47
C ALA A 54 15.84 -3.51 7.98
N ALA A 55 16.68 -2.69 8.56
CA ALA A 55 16.99 -2.72 10.00
C ALA A 55 16.49 -1.44 10.67
N VAL A 56 15.61 -1.57 11.66
CA VAL A 56 15.18 -0.43 12.49
C VAL A 56 16.15 -0.27 13.65
N VAL A 57 16.85 0.86 13.67
CA VAL A 57 17.80 1.23 14.70
C VAL A 57 17.21 2.33 15.58
N ASP A 58 17.06 2.05 16.87
CA ASP A 58 16.49 2.99 17.84
C ASP A 58 17.59 3.59 18.76
N ALA A 59 17.43 4.87 19.07
CA ALA A 59 18.38 5.66 19.87
C ALA A 59 18.30 5.45 21.39
N ARG A 60 17.51 4.48 21.86
CA ARG A 60 17.21 4.35 23.31
C ARG A 60 18.42 4.12 24.20
N SER A 61 19.54 3.74 23.65
CA SER A 61 20.78 3.54 24.36
C SER A 61 21.93 4.20 23.61
N SER A 62 22.40 5.33 24.12
CA SER A 62 23.62 5.98 23.64
C SER A 62 24.81 5.02 23.53
N ASP A 63 24.89 4.04 24.45
CA ASP A 63 25.92 3.00 24.49
C ASP A 63 25.89 2.03 23.29
N PHE A 64 24.74 1.92 22.58
CA PHE A 64 24.58 1.06 21.40
C PHE A 64 24.72 1.79 20.05
N LEU A 65 24.80 3.12 20.06
CA LEU A 65 25.06 3.87 18.83
C LEU A 65 26.52 3.75 18.38
N GLY A 66 27.44 3.55 19.34
CA GLY A 66 28.84 3.37 19.08
C GLY A 66 29.41 4.43 18.16
N ASP A 67 30.48 4.12 17.45
CA ASP A 67 30.88 4.90 16.29
C ASP A 67 30.07 4.46 15.07
N CYS A 68 28.85 5.04 14.91
CA CYS A 68 27.92 4.71 13.82
C CYS A 68 28.59 4.85 12.45
N HIS A 69 29.49 5.80 12.30
CA HIS A 69 30.26 6.01 11.08
C HIS A 69 31.14 4.79 10.74
N ASP A 70 31.87 4.26 11.73
CA ASP A 70 32.75 3.10 11.52
C ASP A 70 31.96 1.82 11.19
N VAL A 71 30.84 1.61 11.86
CA VAL A 71 29.95 0.47 11.55
C VAL A 71 29.40 0.56 10.12
N LEU A 72 28.90 1.72 9.72
CA LEU A 72 28.38 1.93 8.36
C LEU A 72 29.48 1.79 7.30
N ARG A 73 30.69 2.31 7.59
CA ARG A 73 31.85 2.17 6.72
C ARG A 73 32.24 0.70 6.53
N ARG A 74 32.25 -0.08 7.62
CA ARG A 74 32.53 -1.53 7.57
C ARG A 74 31.53 -2.25 6.67
N ILE A 75 30.22 -2.04 6.86
CA ILE A 75 29.17 -2.69 6.06
C ILE A 75 29.30 -2.32 4.57
N LYS A 76 29.58 -1.06 4.27
CA LYS A 76 29.83 -0.60 2.88
C LYS A 76 31.09 -1.23 2.28
N ALA A 77 32.17 -1.39 3.08
CA ALA A 77 33.41 -2.03 2.65
C ALA A 77 33.24 -3.54 2.38
N GLU A 78 32.30 -4.20 3.03
CA GLU A 78 31.90 -5.59 2.77
C GLU A 78 31.08 -5.73 1.46
N GLY A 79 30.80 -4.62 0.77
CA GLY A 79 30.17 -4.57 -0.56
C GLY A 79 28.64 -4.50 -0.54
N HIS A 80 28.03 -4.24 0.62
CA HIS A 80 26.60 -4.02 0.72
C HIS A 80 26.21 -2.62 0.21
N ASP A 81 25.02 -2.52 -0.39
CA ASP A 81 24.40 -1.27 -0.79
C ASP A 81 23.56 -0.74 0.37
N VAL A 82 24.02 0.35 1.01
CA VAL A 82 23.47 0.83 2.28
C VAL A 82 22.79 2.17 2.10
N GLU A 83 21.52 2.21 2.36
CA GLU A 83 20.71 3.42 2.50
C GLU A 83 20.36 3.67 3.97
N VAL A 84 20.53 4.90 4.44
CA VAL A 84 20.14 5.33 5.79
C VAL A 84 18.99 6.31 5.68
N LEU A 85 17.80 5.88 6.10
CA LEU A 85 16.60 6.71 6.16
C LEU A 85 16.43 7.27 7.56
N PHE A 86 16.60 8.57 7.70
CA PHE A 86 16.37 9.26 8.98
C PHE A 86 14.98 9.87 9.00
N PHE A 87 14.09 9.36 9.84
CA PHE A 87 12.74 9.87 10.03
C PHE A 87 12.73 11.04 11.00
N ASP A 88 12.26 12.18 10.55
CA ASP A 88 12.08 13.41 11.32
C ASP A 88 10.60 13.84 11.32
N ALA A 89 10.25 14.73 12.23
CA ALA A 89 8.97 15.44 12.23
C ALA A 89 9.09 16.73 13.06
N SER A 90 8.17 17.67 12.85
CA SER A 90 8.07 18.88 13.67
C SER A 90 7.80 18.53 15.14
N ASP A 91 8.30 19.35 16.05
CA ASP A 91 8.05 19.16 17.48
C ASP A 91 6.54 19.20 17.79
N HIS A 92 5.79 20.01 17.07
CA HIS A 92 4.34 20.07 17.17
C HIS A 92 3.69 18.72 16.84
N ASP A 93 4.10 18.09 15.72
CA ASP A 93 3.52 16.80 15.31
C ASP A 93 3.96 15.67 16.23
N LEU A 94 5.21 15.68 16.70
CA LEU A 94 5.70 14.70 17.68
C LEU A 94 4.90 14.78 18.98
N VAL A 95 4.73 15.97 19.55
CA VAL A 95 3.94 16.19 20.76
C VAL A 95 2.48 15.73 20.56
N LYS A 96 1.88 16.09 19.43
CA LYS A 96 0.52 15.67 19.08
C LYS A 96 0.39 14.14 19.03
N ARG A 97 1.29 13.45 18.31
CA ARG A 97 1.29 11.99 18.16
C ARG A 97 1.48 11.26 19.50
N PHE A 98 2.34 11.76 20.36
CA PHE A 98 2.50 11.21 21.72
C PHE A 98 1.24 11.38 22.56
N SER A 99 0.57 12.53 22.45
CA SER A 99 -0.70 12.79 23.16
C SER A 99 -1.82 11.87 22.67
N GLU A 100 -1.96 11.70 21.36
CA GLU A 100 -2.99 10.83 20.75
C GLU A 100 -2.80 9.35 21.08
N THR A 101 -1.55 8.86 21.05
CA THR A 101 -1.23 7.45 21.33
C THR A 101 -1.15 7.12 22.81
N ARG A 102 -1.22 8.13 23.71
CA ARG A 102 -1.04 7.99 25.16
C ARG A 102 0.24 7.25 25.56
N ARG A 103 1.26 7.27 24.69
CA ARG A 103 2.58 6.69 24.97
C ARG A 103 3.47 7.74 25.62
N ARG A 104 4.32 7.30 26.55
CA ARG A 104 5.37 8.17 27.10
C ARG A 104 6.54 8.20 26.13
N HIS A 105 7.11 9.39 25.92
CA HIS A 105 8.35 9.51 25.17
C HIS A 105 9.47 8.76 25.92
N PRO A 106 10.33 7.97 25.24
CA PRO A 106 11.35 7.14 25.91
C PRO A 106 12.29 7.93 26.82
N LEU A 107 12.64 9.16 26.43
CA LEU A 107 13.55 10.02 27.18
C LEU A 107 12.85 11.05 28.07
N VAL A 108 11.52 10.96 28.24
CA VAL A 108 10.77 11.93 29.05
C VAL A 108 11.16 11.80 30.53
N GLN A 109 11.53 12.93 31.12
CA GLN A 109 11.82 13.11 32.53
C GLN A 109 10.93 14.23 33.10
N LYS A 110 11.31 14.81 34.24
CA LYS A 110 10.56 15.88 34.91
C LYS A 110 10.37 17.15 34.06
N GLU A 111 11.25 17.37 33.09
CA GLU A 111 11.30 18.56 32.23
C GLU A 111 10.27 18.57 31.09
N GLY A 112 9.53 17.46 30.90
CA GLY A 112 8.45 17.36 29.91
C GLY A 112 8.89 16.86 28.54
N ILE A 113 7.91 16.76 27.62
CA ILE A 113 8.07 16.09 26.33
C ILE A 113 8.95 16.88 25.35
N LEU A 114 8.88 18.21 25.32
CA LEU A 114 9.71 19.04 24.42
C LEU A 114 11.20 18.92 24.75
N ALA A 115 11.56 18.92 26.05
CA ALA A 115 12.95 18.71 26.46
C ALA A 115 13.44 17.29 26.10
N ALA A 116 12.56 16.29 26.16
CA ALA A 116 12.88 14.93 25.75
C ALA A 116 13.13 14.83 24.23
N ILE A 117 12.33 15.51 23.41
CA ILE A 117 12.52 15.59 21.95
C ILE A 117 13.84 16.29 21.61
N SER A 118 14.13 17.43 22.23
CA SER A 118 15.42 18.14 22.04
C SER A 118 16.62 17.25 22.38
N ARG A 119 16.56 16.56 23.51
CA ARG A 119 17.62 15.62 23.90
C ARG A 119 17.78 14.46 22.93
N GLU A 120 16.66 13.93 22.41
CA GLU A 120 16.72 12.87 21.40
C GLU A 120 17.36 13.37 20.10
N ARG A 121 17.07 14.59 19.65
CA ARG A 121 17.72 15.21 18.49
C ARG A 121 19.23 15.32 18.66
N GLU A 122 19.70 15.70 19.84
CA GLU A 122 21.14 15.76 20.15
C GLU A 122 21.78 14.37 20.07
N ILE A 123 21.20 13.37 20.72
CA ILE A 123 21.69 11.98 20.71
C ILE A 123 21.72 11.43 19.27
N MET A 124 20.69 11.73 18.46
CA MET A 124 20.56 11.22 17.10
C MET A 124 21.35 12.02 16.06
N SER A 125 22.03 13.10 16.45
CA SER A 125 22.73 13.98 15.50
C SER A 125 23.77 13.25 14.66
N GLY A 126 24.52 12.30 15.25
CA GLY A 126 25.49 11.47 14.55
C GLY A 126 24.84 10.61 13.45
N LEU A 127 23.77 9.88 13.76
CA LEU A 127 23.03 9.10 12.75
C LEU A 127 22.34 9.98 11.71
N ARG A 128 21.89 11.17 12.11
CA ARG A 128 21.29 12.11 11.18
C ARG A 128 22.31 12.63 10.15
N SER A 129 23.58 12.80 10.55
CA SER A 129 24.66 13.21 9.61
C SER A 129 25.05 12.09 8.63
N GLU A 130 24.84 10.83 8.98
CA GLU A 130 25.07 9.68 8.11
C GLU A 130 23.86 9.33 7.22
N ALA A 131 22.74 10.05 7.38
CA ALA A 131 21.53 9.78 6.61
C ALA A 131 21.73 10.02 5.11
N THR A 132 21.39 9.02 4.30
CA THR A 132 21.30 9.16 2.85
C THR A 132 20.10 10.02 2.47
N VAL A 133 18.98 9.83 3.20
CA VAL A 133 17.75 10.61 3.03
C VAL A 133 17.16 10.96 4.39
N ILE A 134 16.74 12.20 4.55
CA ILE A 134 15.94 12.66 5.70
C ILE A 134 14.48 12.72 5.27
N LEU A 135 13.64 11.87 5.89
CA LEU A 135 12.21 11.81 5.65
C LEU A 135 11.46 12.65 6.70
N ASP A 136 11.04 13.83 6.31
CA ASP A 136 10.14 14.65 7.14
C ASP A 136 8.71 14.12 7.02
N SER A 137 8.18 13.63 8.12
CA SER A 137 6.83 13.07 8.23
C SER A 137 5.80 14.07 8.79
N SER A 138 6.17 15.35 8.95
CA SER A 138 5.27 16.40 9.45
C SER A 138 4.05 16.54 8.56
N GLY A 139 2.86 16.60 9.16
CA GLY A 139 1.60 16.75 8.45
C GLY A 139 1.19 15.56 7.56
N LEU A 140 2.01 14.51 7.43
CA LEU A 140 1.69 13.36 6.61
C LEU A 140 0.76 12.38 7.34
N THR A 141 -0.21 11.86 6.60
CA THR A 141 -0.96 10.67 7.01
C THR A 141 -0.07 9.42 6.96
N VAL A 142 -0.48 8.36 7.65
CA VAL A 142 0.22 7.06 7.62
C VAL A 142 0.43 6.56 6.19
N HIS A 143 -0.59 6.75 5.34
CA HIS A 143 -0.53 6.33 3.94
C HIS A 143 0.46 7.16 3.11
N GLN A 144 0.43 8.50 3.23
CA GLN A 144 1.37 9.37 2.52
C GLN A 144 2.82 9.10 2.93
N LEU A 145 3.05 8.82 4.23
CA LEU A 145 4.37 8.43 4.71
C LEU A 145 4.81 7.10 4.10
N ARG A 146 3.92 6.10 4.06
CA ARG A 146 4.18 4.81 3.41
C ARG A 146 4.60 4.98 1.95
N GLN A 147 3.81 5.72 1.16
CA GLN A 147 4.13 6.00 -0.25
C GLN A 147 5.48 6.70 -0.40
N ARG A 148 5.77 7.68 0.45
CA ARG A 148 7.03 8.41 0.41
C ARG A 148 8.23 7.51 0.70
N VAL A 149 8.12 6.58 1.67
CA VAL A 149 9.16 5.59 1.96
C VAL A 149 9.42 4.69 0.75
N LEU A 150 8.36 4.14 0.15
CA LEU A 150 8.48 3.26 -1.00
C LEU A 150 9.07 3.98 -2.20
N ALA A 151 8.62 5.19 -2.52
CA ALA A 151 9.17 6.00 -3.60
C ALA A 151 10.66 6.35 -3.37
N THR A 152 11.07 6.53 -2.11
CA THR A 152 12.47 6.82 -1.76
C THR A 152 13.38 5.62 -1.98
N VAL A 153 12.95 4.43 -1.53
CA VAL A 153 13.80 3.22 -1.53
C VAL A 153 13.76 2.45 -2.84
N LEU A 154 12.61 2.42 -3.50
CA LEU A 154 12.41 1.63 -4.71
C LEU A 154 12.57 2.47 -5.99
N GLY A 155 12.63 3.79 -5.84
CA GLY A 155 12.55 4.71 -6.96
C GLY A 155 11.11 4.94 -7.40
N SER A 156 10.91 5.90 -8.29
CA SER A 156 9.60 6.20 -8.87
C SER A 156 9.26 5.25 -10.03
N ASP A 157 9.45 3.96 -9.87
CA ASP A 157 8.92 3.00 -10.82
C ASP A 157 7.40 2.93 -10.64
N ASP A 158 6.69 3.22 -11.72
CA ASP A 158 5.24 3.48 -11.82
C ASP A 158 4.29 2.34 -11.35
N HIS A 159 4.80 1.30 -10.70
CA HIS A 159 4.00 0.12 -10.38
C HIS A 159 3.49 0.03 -8.93
N GLU A 160 4.05 0.78 -7.98
CA GLU A 160 3.67 0.66 -6.56
C GLU A 160 2.55 1.60 -6.06
N GLY A 161 1.97 2.39 -6.95
CA GLY A 161 0.77 3.20 -6.66
C GLY A 161 -0.48 2.76 -7.40
N GLN A 162 -0.41 1.67 -8.16
CA GLN A 162 -1.55 1.23 -8.96
C GLN A 162 -2.59 0.54 -8.08
N LEU A 163 -3.80 1.12 -8.07
CA LEU A 163 -4.95 0.52 -7.40
C LEU A 163 -5.30 -0.81 -8.08
N GLN A 164 -5.26 -1.90 -7.34
CA GLN A 164 -5.78 -3.19 -7.81
C GLN A 164 -7.31 -3.14 -7.81
N VAL A 165 -7.92 -3.24 -8.97
CA VAL A 165 -9.38 -3.25 -9.10
C VAL A 165 -9.84 -4.64 -9.50
N GLN A 166 -10.59 -5.28 -8.63
CA GLN A 166 -11.30 -6.50 -8.94
C GLN A 166 -12.72 -6.14 -9.43
N VAL A 167 -13.05 -6.50 -10.66
CA VAL A 167 -14.42 -6.42 -11.17
C VAL A 167 -15.07 -7.80 -11.02
N GLN A 168 -16.07 -7.90 -10.16
CA GLN A 168 -16.73 -9.18 -9.87
C GLN A 168 -18.17 -9.20 -10.33
N SER A 169 -18.53 -10.10 -11.25
CA SER A 169 -19.93 -10.35 -11.56
C SER A 169 -20.55 -11.31 -10.55
N PHE A 170 -21.84 -11.07 -10.21
CA PHE A 170 -22.58 -11.91 -9.26
C PHE A 170 -24.08 -11.94 -9.54
N GLY A 171 -24.76 -12.93 -8.96
CA GLY A 171 -26.22 -13.05 -8.94
C GLY A 171 -26.81 -12.68 -7.60
N PHE A 172 -27.76 -11.75 -7.58
CA PHE A 172 -28.43 -11.32 -6.35
C PHE A 172 -29.11 -12.49 -5.61
N ARG A 173 -29.57 -13.52 -6.35
CA ARG A 173 -30.17 -14.72 -5.74
C ARG A 173 -29.19 -15.47 -4.83
N ASN A 174 -27.87 -15.33 -5.04
CA ASN A 174 -26.81 -15.98 -4.27
C ASN A 174 -26.19 -15.05 -3.21
N GLY A 175 -26.84 -13.91 -2.93
CA GLY A 175 -26.39 -12.91 -1.98
C GLY A 175 -25.31 -11.97 -2.52
N LEU A 176 -25.06 -10.87 -1.81
CA LEU A 176 -24.03 -9.90 -2.14
C LEU A 176 -22.64 -10.48 -1.86
N PRO A 177 -21.61 -10.13 -2.67
CA PRO A 177 -20.24 -10.43 -2.32
C PRO A 177 -19.81 -9.67 -1.05
N LEU A 178 -19.26 -10.39 -0.08
CA LEU A 178 -18.87 -9.79 1.23
C LEU A 178 -17.70 -8.83 1.14
N ASN A 179 -16.87 -8.96 0.11
CA ASN A 179 -15.69 -8.14 -0.14
C ASN A 179 -15.95 -6.96 -1.09
N ALA A 180 -17.20 -6.72 -1.51
CA ALA A 180 -17.52 -5.66 -2.44
C ALA A 180 -17.47 -4.28 -1.77
N ASP A 181 -16.69 -3.36 -2.35
CA ASP A 181 -16.65 -1.94 -1.96
C ASP A 181 -17.72 -1.13 -2.67
N LEU A 182 -17.97 -1.42 -3.95
CA LEU A 182 -18.99 -0.80 -4.75
C LEU A 182 -19.89 -1.91 -5.35
N VAL A 183 -21.21 -1.72 -5.30
CA VAL A 183 -22.17 -2.68 -5.84
C VAL A 183 -23.11 -1.97 -6.80
N PHE A 184 -23.19 -2.47 -8.05
CA PHE A 184 -24.10 -1.96 -9.07
C PHE A 184 -25.10 -3.01 -9.48
N ASP A 185 -26.38 -2.65 -9.41
CA ASP A 185 -27.48 -3.47 -9.84
C ASP A 185 -27.82 -3.19 -11.31
N VAL A 186 -27.66 -4.18 -12.18
CA VAL A 186 -27.93 -4.06 -13.61
C VAL A 186 -29.17 -4.83 -14.04
N ARG A 187 -30.11 -5.11 -13.11
CA ARG A 187 -31.36 -5.81 -13.41
C ARG A 187 -32.39 -4.97 -14.20
N PHE A 188 -32.16 -3.66 -14.30
CA PHE A 188 -32.99 -2.77 -15.12
C PHE A 188 -32.81 -3.00 -16.62
N LEU A 189 -31.73 -3.64 -17.06
CA LEU A 189 -31.50 -4.02 -18.44
C LEU A 189 -32.37 -5.24 -18.84
N ASP A 190 -32.71 -5.33 -20.12
CA ASP A 190 -33.42 -6.49 -20.67
C ASP A 190 -32.64 -7.77 -20.41
N ASN A 191 -33.40 -8.81 -20.05
CA ASN A 191 -32.79 -10.06 -19.58
C ASN A 191 -32.67 -11.08 -20.76
N PRO A 192 -31.42 -11.42 -21.15
CA PRO A 192 -31.18 -12.44 -22.20
C PRO A 192 -31.85 -13.78 -21.92
N HIS A 193 -32.15 -14.09 -20.66
CA HIS A 193 -32.85 -15.32 -20.26
C HIS A 193 -34.24 -15.49 -20.92
N PHE A 194 -34.91 -14.40 -21.28
CA PHE A 194 -36.21 -14.45 -21.97
C PHE A 194 -36.10 -14.66 -23.47
N VAL A 195 -34.88 -14.63 -24.03
CA VAL A 195 -34.62 -15.00 -25.45
C VAL A 195 -34.16 -16.44 -25.46
N GLU A 196 -34.92 -17.30 -26.15
CA GLU A 196 -34.73 -18.75 -26.12
C GLU A 196 -33.32 -19.17 -26.54
N GLU A 197 -32.77 -18.54 -27.58
CA GLU A 197 -31.42 -18.80 -28.12
C GLU A 197 -30.28 -18.33 -27.22
N LEU A 198 -30.54 -17.34 -26.34
CA LEU A 198 -29.55 -16.77 -25.44
C LEU A 198 -29.59 -17.39 -24.04
N ARG A 199 -30.71 -17.98 -23.66
CA ARG A 199 -30.93 -18.54 -22.32
C ARG A 199 -29.86 -19.52 -21.85
N PRO A 200 -29.40 -20.50 -22.68
CA PRO A 200 -28.38 -21.47 -22.26
C PRO A 200 -26.96 -20.92 -22.30
N LYS A 201 -26.75 -19.71 -22.83
CA LYS A 201 -25.42 -19.09 -22.99
C LYS A 201 -25.11 -18.21 -21.81
N THR A 202 -23.85 -17.73 -21.74
CA THR A 202 -23.38 -16.79 -20.69
C THR A 202 -22.99 -15.45 -21.27
N GLY A 203 -22.76 -14.44 -20.42
CA GLY A 203 -22.30 -13.13 -20.85
C GLY A 203 -20.91 -13.13 -21.50
N LEU A 204 -20.16 -14.24 -21.44
CA LEU A 204 -18.90 -14.41 -22.17
C LEU A 204 -19.10 -14.71 -23.65
N THR A 205 -20.30 -15.12 -24.06
CA THR A 205 -20.56 -15.40 -25.47
C THR A 205 -20.89 -14.12 -26.24
N PRO A 206 -20.36 -13.96 -27.47
CA PRO A 206 -20.54 -12.73 -28.25
C PRO A 206 -22.00 -12.31 -28.44
N GLU A 207 -22.92 -13.27 -28.62
CA GLU A 207 -24.33 -13.00 -28.85
C GLU A 207 -25.02 -12.42 -27.62
N VAL A 208 -24.72 -12.95 -26.41
CA VAL A 208 -25.24 -12.42 -25.15
C VAL A 208 -24.61 -11.07 -24.83
N SER A 209 -23.29 -10.95 -25.00
CA SER A 209 -22.60 -9.71 -24.82
C SER A 209 -23.14 -8.60 -25.70
N SER A 210 -23.27 -8.86 -27.02
CA SER A 210 -23.83 -7.90 -27.97
C SER A 210 -25.27 -7.51 -27.61
N PHE A 211 -26.12 -8.46 -27.21
CA PHE A 211 -27.49 -8.19 -26.77
C PHE A 211 -27.54 -7.24 -25.55
N VAL A 212 -26.67 -7.46 -24.57
CA VAL A 212 -26.64 -6.64 -23.36
C VAL A 212 -26.04 -5.26 -23.62
N LEU A 213 -24.90 -5.20 -24.30
CA LEU A 213 -24.10 -3.97 -24.48
C LEU A 213 -24.70 -3.03 -25.54
N SER A 214 -25.60 -3.53 -26.45
CA SER A 214 -26.28 -2.70 -27.44
C SER A 214 -27.49 -1.95 -26.90
N GLN A 215 -27.94 -2.24 -25.68
CA GLN A 215 -29.13 -1.59 -25.12
C GLN A 215 -28.82 -0.08 -24.80
N PRO A 216 -29.74 0.82 -25.16
CA PRO A 216 -29.56 2.25 -24.91
C PRO A 216 -29.34 2.59 -23.43
N ASP A 217 -30.05 1.92 -22.53
CA ASP A 217 -29.92 2.12 -21.10
C ASP A 217 -28.57 1.66 -20.58
N TYR A 218 -27.95 0.64 -21.22
CA TYR A 218 -26.59 0.25 -20.88
C TYR A 218 -25.56 1.35 -21.22
N GLN A 219 -25.63 1.95 -22.39
CA GLN A 219 -24.71 3.00 -22.81
C GLN A 219 -24.77 4.19 -21.84
N MET A 220 -26.00 4.60 -21.51
CA MET A 220 -26.20 5.69 -20.55
C MET A 220 -25.68 5.34 -19.14
N PHE A 221 -25.89 4.12 -18.70
CA PHE A 221 -25.37 3.63 -17.43
C PHE A 221 -23.82 3.60 -17.42
N LEU A 222 -23.22 3.07 -18.48
CA LEU A 222 -21.78 2.96 -18.62
C LEU A 222 -21.10 4.33 -18.56
N ASP A 223 -21.63 5.34 -19.26
CA ASP A 223 -21.07 6.69 -19.24
C ASP A 223 -21.08 7.28 -17.81
N LYS A 224 -22.21 7.16 -17.11
CA LYS A 224 -22.33 7.61 -15.72
C LYS A 224 -21.39 6.83 -14.77
N LEU A 225 -21.25 5.53 -14.99
CA LEU A 225 -20.34 4.68 -14.19
C LEU A 225 -18.89 5.07 -14.43
N LYS A 226 -18.49 5.31 -15.68
CA LYS A 226 -17.14 5.78 -16.03
C LYS A 226 -16.85 7.13 -15.38
N ASP A 227 -17.76 8.08 -15.44
CA ASP A 227 -17.62 9.39 -14.80
C ASP A 227 -17.46 9.26 -13.27
N LEU A 228 -18.27 8.42 -12.65
CA LEU A 228 -18.20 8.17 -11.21
C LEU A 228 -16.86 7.52 -10.83
N LEU A 229 -16.40 6.52 -11.57
CA LEU A 229 -15.14 5.85 -11.30
C LEU A 229 -13.94 6.77 -11.58
N PHE A 230 -13.99 7.57 -12.63
CA PHE A 230 -12.97 8.58 -12.91
C PHE A 230 -12.83 9.58 -11.75
N PHE A 231 -13.94 9.95 -11.12
CA PHE A 231 -13.95 10.81 -9.93
C PHE A 231 -13.45 10.09 -8.67
N LEU A 232 -13.87 8.83 -8.42
CA LEU A 232 -13.60 8.12 -7.16
C LEU A 232 -12.19 7.51 -7.09
N LEU A 233 -11.69 6.91 -8.18
CA LEU A 233 -10.44 6.15 -8.15
C LEU A 233 -9.22 6.96 -7.69
N PRO A 234 -9.02 8.23 -8.14
CA PRO A 234 -7.93 9.05 -7.62
C PRO A 234 -8.06 9.33 -6.11
N ARG A 235 -9.29 9.46 -5.61
CA ARG A 235 -9.57 9.73 -4.20
C ARG A 235 -9.32 8.52 -3.32
N TYR A 236 -9.68 7.34 -3.79
CA TYR A 236 -9.34 6.08 -3.13
C TYR A 236 -7.83 5.86 -3.05
N ARG A 237 -7.09 6.20 -4.12
CA ARG A 237 -5.61 6.19 -4.09
C ARG A 237 -5.06 7.19 -3.06
N GLN A 238 -5.60 8.39 -3.00
CA GLN A 238 -5.17 9.41 -2.02
C GLN A 238 -5.45 9.00 -0.57
N GLU A 239 -6.57 8.30 -0.32
CA GLU A 239 -6.90 7.76 1.00
C GLU A 239 -6.03 6.56 1.38
N GLY A 240 -5.43 5.87 0.40
CA GLY A 240 -4.55 4.77 0.65
C GLY A 240 -5.09 3.39 0.35
N LYS A 241 -6.19 3.35 -0.35
CA LYS A 241 -6.75 2.09 -0.77
C LYS A 241 -5.86 1.44 -1.83
N THR A 242 -5.35 0.25 -1.54
CA THR A 242 -4.50 -0.53 -2.45
C THR A 242 -5.31 -1.49 -3.31
N SER A 243 -6.51 -1.87 -2.86
CA SER A 243 -7.43 -2.76 -3.57
C SER A 243 -8.85 -2.23 -3.52
N LEU A 244 -9.61 -2.44 -4.60
CA LEU A 244 -11.02 -2.05 -4.73
C LEU A 244 -11.79 -3.17 -5.42
N THR A 245 -12.89 -3.62 -4.84
CA THR A 245 -13.78 -4.59 -5.47
C THR A 245 -15.06 -3.91 -5.96
N ILE A 246 -15.25 -3.91 -7.29
CA ILE A 246 -16.47 -3.42 -7.96
C ILE A 246 -17.32 -4.63 -8.33
N ALA A 247 -18.48 -4.77 -7.69
CA ALA A 247 -19.39 -5.88 -7.92
C ALA A 247 -20.56 -5.47 -8.84
N ILE A 248 -20.74 -6.19 -9.93
CA ILE A 248 -21.84 -6.01 -10.89
C ILE A 248 -22.84 -7.13 -10.70
N GLY A 249 -24.08 -6.82 -10.35
CA GLY A 249 -25.11 -7.79 -9.99
C GLY A 249 -26.27 -7.87 -10.97
N CYS A 250 -26.61 -9.09 -11.44
CA CYS A 250 -27.87 -9.37 -12.10
C CYS A 250 -28.65 -10.46 -11.34
N THR A 251 -29.77 -10.96 -11.84
CA THR A 251 -30.59 -11.94 -11.13
C THR A 251 -29.81 -13.23 -10.83
N GLY A 252 -29.26 -13.86 -11.86
CA GLY A 252 -28.57 -15.15 -11.76
C GLY A 252 -27.06 -15.11 -11.82
N GLY A 253 -26.44 -13.96 -12.14
CA GLY A 253 -24.99 -13.85 -12.24
C GLY A 253 -24.35 -14.45 -13.49
N GLN A 254 -25.15 -14.80 -14.52
CA GLN A 254 -24.68 -15.55 -15.70
C GLN A 254 -24.63 -14.74 -17.00
N HIS A 255 -25.51 -13.74 -17.18
CA HIS A 255 -25.67 -13.02 -18.45
C HIS A 255 -25.22 -11.55 -18.33
N ARG A 256 -26.11 -10.63 -17.88
CA ARG A 256 -25.91 -9.18 -17.89
C ARG A 256 -24.69 -8.76 -17.09
N SER A 257 -24.59 -9.24 -15.85
CA SER A 257 -23.46 -8.88 -14.96
C SER A 257 -22.11 -9.35 -15.50
N VAL A 258 -22.07 -10.51 -16.15
CA VAL A 258 -20.86 -11.05 -16.77
C VAL A 258 -20.43 -10.18 -17.96
N ALA A 259 -21.34 -9.91 -18.91
CA ALA A 259 -21.03 -9.09 -20.08
C ALA A 259 -20.53 -7.68 -19.69
N ILE A 260 -21.16 -7.07 -18.67
CA ILE A 260 -20.79 -5.74 -18.20
C ILE A 260 -19.44 -5.75 -17.44
N ALA A 261 -19.17 -6.79 -16.65
CA ALA A 261 -17.88 -6.90 -15.96
C ALA A 261 -16.72 -7.01 -16.95
N GLU A 262 -16.92 -7.78 -18.03
CA GLU A 262 -15.93 -7.90 -19.12
C GLU A 262 -15.72 -6.59 -19.89
N ASP A 263 -16.79 -5.82 -20.14
CA ASP A 263 -16.67 -4.53 -20.84
C ASP A 263 -16.04 -3.44 -19.98
N LEU A 264 -16.21 -3.49 -18.65
CA LEU A 264 -15.66 -2.51 -17.73
C LEU A 264 -14.14 -2.71 -17.52
N GLY A 265 -13.64 -3.94 -17.59
CA GLY A 265 -12.25 -4.29 -17.36
C GLY A 265 -11.25 -3.49 -18.21
N PRO A 266 -11.37 -3.50 -19.54
CA PRO A 266 -10.51 -2.73 -20.45
C PRO A 266 -10.50 -1.22 -20.20
N TYR A 267 -11.63 -0.63 -19.84
CA TYR A 267 -11.70 0.78 -19.47
C TYR A 267 -10.83 1.09 -18.25
N LEU A 268 -10.96 0.30 -17.17
CA LEU A 268 -10.20 0.48 -15.95
C LEU A 268 -8.69 0.28 -16.17
N LEU A 269 -8.32 -0.69 -17.01
CA LEU A 269 -6.94 -0.89 -17.43
C LEU A 269 -6.40 0.34 -18.16
N GLY A 270 -7.21 0.93 -19.07
CA GLY A 270 -6.85 2.12 -19.85
C GLY A 270 -6.63 3.39 -19.02
N ILE A 271 -7.20 3.48 -17.82
CA ILE A 271 -7.00 4.59 -16.86
C ILE A 271 -5.96 4.28 -15.78
N GLY A 272 -5.10 3.27 -16.00
CA GLY A 272 -3.94 2.96 -15.16
C GLY A 272 -4.25 2.21 -13.88
N CYS A 273 -5.28 1.35 -13.86
CA CYS A 273 -5.53 0.40 -12.79
C CYS A 273 -4.93 -0.97 -13.14
N MET A 274 -4.53 -1.73 -12.13
CA MET A 274 -4.34 -3.18 -12.28
C MET A 274 -5.71 -3.85 -12.16
N VAL A 275 -6.15 -4.57 -13.19
CA VAL A 275 -7.54 -5.08 -13.26
C VAL A 275 -7.57 -6.59 -13.28
N GLN A 276 -8.43 -7.16 -12.46
CA GLN A 276 -8.80 -8.57 -12.51
C GLN A 276 -10.33 -8.69 -12.63
N VAL A 277 -10.80 -9.39 -13.66
CA VAL A 277 -12.23 -9.71 -13.81
C VAL A 277 -12.49 -11.12 -13.27
N ASN A 278 -13.55 -11.27 -12.48
CA ASN A 278 -13.95 -12.54 -11.88
C ASN A 278 -15.47 -12.72 -11.94
N HIS A 279 -15.92 -13.94 -12.18
CA HIS A 279 -17.35 -14.29 -12.27
C HIS A 279 -17.70 -15.29 -11.19
N ARG A 280 -18.30 -14.82 -10.08
CA ARG A 280 -18.58 -15.65 -8.92
C ARG A 280 -19.57 -16.78 -9.23
N ASP A 281 -20.60 -16.49 -10.02
CA ASP A 281 -21.78 -17.38 -10.18
C ASP A 281 -21.94 -17.96 -11.60
N ILE A 282 -20.95 -17.83 -12.47
CA ILE A 282 -21.05 -18.28 -13.88
C ILE A 282 -21.10 -19.81 -14.03
N ALA A 283 -20.57 -20.53 -13.07
CA ALA A 283 -20.48 -22.00 -13.09
C ALA A 283 -21.46 -22.69 -12.12
N LEU A 284 -22.41 -21.95 -11.52
CA LEU A 284 -23.37 -22.48 -10.55
C LEU A 284 -24.70 -22.86 -11.17
#